data_e5d4c8fb8630ac2b54aca3d89009bce9
#
_entry.id   e5d4c8fb8630ac2b54aca3d89009bce9
#
_cell.length_a   1.000
_cell.length_b   1.000
_cell.length_c   1.000
_cell.angle_alpha   90.00
_cell.angle_beta   90.00
_cell.angle_gamma   90.00
#
_symmetry.space_group_name_H-M   'P 1'
#
loop_
_entity.id
_entity.type
_entity.pdbx_description
1 polymer ?
#
loop_
_entity_poly.entity_id
_entity_poly.type
_entity_poly.pdbx_seq_one_letter_code
_entity_poly.pdbx_strand_id
1 'polypeptide(L)'
;MTTKKLVIIISSVVAVIVLLVALFVGAIVGTVFYSINNSEAAATSKTFLRNNAILKRDIGEVKDFGSFITGNINVNNASGEATLYIKVIGERGKVPATVSLMYRSGRAWRVTEASYKNAAGQTVDLINDYEQLDSTSNQ
;
A
#
# COMPACT_ATOMS: atom_id res chain seq x y z
N MET A 1 -44.48 1.14 -32.62
CA MET A 1 -43.92 1.58 -31.36
C MET A 1 -43.81 3.08 -31.33
N THR A 2 -44.32 3.71 -30.28
CA THR A 2 -44.17 5.15 -30.14
C THR A 2 -42.71 5.50 -29.77
N THR A 3 -42.29 6.67 -30.23
CA THR A 3 -40.91 7.14 -29.98
C THR A 3 -40.59 7.18 -28.50
N LYS A 4 -41.56 7.49 -27.64
CA LYS A 4 -41.37 7.51 -26.19
C LYS A 4 -41.03 6.14 -25.61
N LYS A 5 -41.72 5.08 -26.07
CA LYS A 5 -41.45 3.70 -25.63
C LYS A 5 -40.06 3.25 -26.07
N LEU A 6 -39.67 3.61 -27.28
CA LEU A 6 -38.34 3.28 -27.80
C LEU A 6 -37.24 3.95 -26.97
N VAL A 7 -37.41 5.23 -26.65
CA VAL A 7 -36.45 5.98 -25.82
C VAL A 7 -36.34 5.37 -24.42
N ILE A 8 -37.43 4.97 -23.79
CA ILE A 8 -37.46 4.34 -22.48
C ILE A 8 -36.69 3.01 -22.50
N ILE A 9 -36.93 2.19 -23.53
CA ILE A 9 -36.27 0.89 -23.68
C ILE A 9 -34.75 1.08 -23.86
N ILE A 10 -34.32 1.97 -24.74
CA ILE A 10 -32.91 2.25 -24.99
C ILE A 10 -32.26 2.80 -23.74
N SER A 11 -32.91 3.72 -23.06
CA SER A 11 -32.44 4.33 -21.82
C SER A 11 -32.26 3.28 -20.71
N SER A 12 -33.20 2.35 -20.56
CA SER A 12 -33.13 1.25 -19.59
C SER A 12 -31.97 0.32 -19.89
N VAL A 13 -31.75 -0.05 -21.14
CA VAL A 13 -30.65 -0.92 -21.55
C VAL A 13 -29.32 -0.26 -21.28
N VAL A 14 -29.17 1.01 -21.62
CA VAL A 14 -27.92 1.77 -21.33
C VAL A 14 -27.68 1.84 -19.83
N ALA A 15 -28.70 2.11 -19.02
CA ALA A 15 -28.57 2.17 -17.58
C ALA A 15 -28.10 0.84 -16.98
N VAL A 16 -28.63 -0.28 -17.46
CA VAL A 16 -28.24 -1.61 -17.02
C VAL A 16 -26.77 -1.90 -17.38
N ILE A 17 -26.36 -1.55 -18.61
CA ILE A 17 -24.97 -1.75 -19.06
C ILE A 17 -24.02 -0.93 -18.20
N VAL A 18 -24.33 0.34 -17.94
CA VAL A 18 -23.50 1.20 -17.08
C VAL A 18 -23.40 0.63 -15.67
N LEU A 19 -24.49 0.14 -15.12
CA LEU A 19 -24.50 -0.48 -13.80
C LEU A 19 -23.63 -1.73 -13.74
N LEU A 20 -23.72 -2.60 -14.74
CA LEU A 20 -22.90 -3.81 -14.82
C LEU A 20 -21.41 -3.48 -14.93
N VAL A 21 -21.06 -2.49 -15.75
CA VAL A 21 -19.67 -2.05 -15.88
C VAL A 21 -19.17 -1.49 -14.55
N ALA A 22 -19.95 -0.67 -13.87
CA ALA A 22 -19.58 -0.10 -12.58
C ALA A 22 -19.37 -1.18 -11.53
N LEU A 23 -20.23 -2.19 -11.47
CA LEU A 23 -20.08 -3.32 -10.54
C LEU A 23 -18.82 -4.14 -10.84
N PHE A 24 -18.54 -4.37 -12.12
CA PHE A 24 -17.39 -5.14 -12.55
C PHE A 24 -16.07 -4.43 -12.18
N VAL A 25 -15.99 -3.12 -12.49
CA VAL A 25 -14.82 -2.31 -12.16
C VAL A 25 -14.65 -2.23 -10.63
N GLY A 26 -15.73 -2.03 -9.90
CA GLY A 26 -15.69 -1.97 -8.43
C GLY A 26 -15.20 -3.27 -7.81
N ALA A 27 -15.60 -4.42 -8.35
CA ALA A 27 -15.13 -5.72 -7.87
C ALA A 27 -13.62 -5.90 -8.07
N ILE A 28 -13.11 -5.52 -9.25
CA ILE A 28 -11.67 -5.61 -9.55
C ILE A 28 -10.87 -4.72 -8.61
N VAL A 29 -11.25 -3.46 -8.47
CA VAL A 29 -10.57 -2.50 -7.60
C VAL A 29 -10.61 -2.99 -6.15
N GLY A 30 -11.74 -3.44 -5.66
CA GLY A 30 -11.87 -3.97 -4.31
C GLY A 30 -10.97 -5.17 -4.04
N THR A 31 -10.86 -6.08 -5.01
CA THR A 31 -9.99 -7.25 -4.90
C THR A 31 -8.51 -6.85 -4.82
N VAL A 32 -8.09 -5.89 -5.63
CA VAL A 32 -6.69 -5.41 -5.61
C VAL A 32 -6.37 -4.77 -4.26
N PHE A 33 -7.22 -3.90 -3.74
CA PHE A 33 -7.00 -3.29 -2.43
C PHE A 33 -6.95 -4.33 -1.32
N TYR A 34 -7.84 -5.30 -1.32
CA TYR A 34 -7.86 -6.37 -0.34
C TYR A 34 -6.55 -7.18 -0.38
N SER A 35 -6.08 -7.52 -1.58
CA SER A 35 -4.87 -8.31 -1.76
C SER A 35 -3.63 -7.57 -1.24
N ILE A 36 -3.51 -6.27 -1.50
CA ILE A 36 -2.39 -5.46 -1.03
C ILE A 36 -2.41 -5.36 0.49
N ASN A 37 -3.56 -5.06 1.09
CA ASN A 37 -3.68 -4.90 2.54
C ASN A 37 -3.38 -6.17 3.32
N ASN A 38 -3.64 -7.32 2.75
CA ASN A 38 -3.47 -8.62 3.39
C ASN A 38 -2.22 -9.38 2.91
N SER A 39 -1.36 -8.72 2.11
CA SER A 39 -0.14 -9.35 1.61
C SER A 39 0.92 -9.46 2.70
N GLU A 40 1.86 -10.39 2.52
CA GLU A 40 3.03 -10.51 3.38
C GLU A 40 3.91 -9.27 3.31
N ALA A 41 3.98 -8.64 2.13
CA ALA A 41 4.71 -7.40 1.94
C ALA A 41 4.13 -6.29 2.85
N ALA A 42 2.81 -6.18 2.92
CA ALA A 42 2.16 -5.21 3.80
C ALA A 42 2.43 -5.52 5.27
N ALA A 43 2.34 -6.78 5.68
CA ALA A 43 2.64 -7.20 7.05
C ALA A 43 4.08 -6.89 7.45
N THR A 44 5.02 -7.17 6.56
CA THR A 44 6.45 -6.87 6.76
C THR A 44 6.68 -5.36 6.90
N SER A 45 6.04 -4.57 6.04
CA SER A 45 6.13 -3.11 6.08
C SER A 45 5.59 -2.55 7.39
N LYS A 46 4.45 -3.02 7.85
CA LYS A 46 3.84 -2.58 9.11
C LYS A 46 4.76 -2.89 10.31
N THR A 47 5.30 -4.09 10.35
CA THR A 47 6.24 -4.49 11.41
C THR A 47 7.49 -3.60 11.40
N PHE A 48 8.05 -3.34 10.22
CA PHE A 48 9.20 -2.45 10.07
C PHE A 48 8.90 -1.05 10.60
N LEU A 49 7.78 -0.46 10.18
CA LEU A 49 7.40 0.89 10.59
C LEU A 49 7.11 0.97 12.08
N ARG A 50 6.47 -0.05 12.63
CA ARG A 50 6.13 -0.10 14.07
C ARG A 50 7.38 -0.15 14.95
N ASN A 51 8.44 -0.77 14.48
CA ASN A 51 9.69 -0.95 15.25
C ASN A 51 10.75 0.08 14.90
N ASN A 52 10.48 1.02 13.99
CA ASN A 52 11.48 1.98 13.54
C ASN A 52 11.68 3.11 14.55
N ALA A 53 12.92 3.28 15.00
CA ALA A 53 13.27 4.26 16.03
C ALA A 53 13.16 5.71 15.53
N ILE A 54 13.50 5.95 14.27
CA ILE A 54 13.45 7.29 13.67
C ILE A 54 12.01 7.79 13.63
N LEU A 55 11.11 6.93 13.19
CA LEU A 55 9.69 7.24 13.11
C LEU A 55 9.09 7.47 14.50
N LYS A 56 9.46 6.65 15.47
CA LYS A 56 9.00 6.80 16.86
C LYS A 56 9.42 8.12 17.50
N ARG A 57 10.59 8.62 17.17
CA ARG A 57 11.06 9.91 17.68
C ARG A 57 10.18 11.06 17.22
N ASP A 58 9.65 10.96 15.99
CA ASP A 58 8.85 12.03 15.39
C ASP A 58 7.38 11.94 15.81
N ILE A 59 6.73 10.81 15.61
CA ILE A 59 5.29 10.67 15.80
C ILE A 59 4.90 9.89 17.06
N GLY A 60 5.87 9.41 17.82
CA GLY A 60 5.63 8.55 18.98
C GLY A 60 5.37 7.11 18.57
N GLU A 61 4.87 6.30 19.48
CA GLU A 61 4.54 4.91 19.18
C GLU A 61 3.45 4.83 18.12
N VAL A 62 3.62 3.89 17.20
CA VAL A 62 2.63 3.65 16.16
C VAL A 62 1.40 2.99 16.79
N LYS A 63 0.26 3.63 16.63
CA LYS A 63 -1.02 3.15 17.16
C LYS A 63 -1.79 2.35 16.13
N ASP A 64 -1.72 2.76 14.87
CA ASP A 64 -2.48 2.12 13.80
C ASP A 64 -1.89 2.50 12.45
N PHE A 65 -2.45 1.92 11.41
CA PHE A 65 -2.12 2.26 10.02
C PHE A 65 -3.41 2.64 9.30
N GLY A 66 -3.30 3.46 8.27
CA GLY A 66 -4.45 3.84 7.47
C GLY A 66 -5.11 2.61 6.84
N SER A 67 -6.42 2.70 6.63
CA SER A 67 -7.23 1.59 6.11
C SER A 67 -6.86 1.17 4.70
N PHE A 68 -6.28 2.08 3.91
CA PHE A 68 -5.94 1.82 2.52
C PHE A 68 -4.44 1.88 2.33
N ILE A 69 -3.86 0.72 2.06
CA ILE A 69 -2.48 0.61 1.62
C ILE A 69 -2.52 0.54 0.10
N THR A 70 -1.85 1.49 -0.55
CA THR A 70 -1.75 1.53 -2.01
C THR A 70 -0.34 1.20 -2.44
N GLY A 71 -0.12 1.00 -3.72
CA GLY A 71 1.18 0.74 -4.27
C GLY A 71 1.17 -0.36 -5.31
N ASN A 72 2.30 -1.01 -5.44
CA ASN A 72 2.58 -1.99 -6.48
C ASN A 72 3.22 -3.22 -5.88
N ILE A 73 2.71 -4.40 -6.23
CA ILE A 73 3.35 -5.67 -5.90
C ILE A 73 3.50 -6.43 -7.19
N ASN A 74 4.75 -6.76 -7.53
CA ASN A 74 5.07 -7.49 -8.75
C ASN A 74 5.86 -8.74 -8.35
N VAL A 75 5.29 -9.91 -8.60
CA VAL A 75 5.88 -11.19 -8.20
C VAL A 75 6.06 -12.08 -9.44
N ASN A 76 7.27 -12.54 -9.62
CA ASN A 76 7.64 -13.59 -10.58
C ASN A 76 7.83 -14.92 -9.84
N ASN A 77 8.08 -15.99 -10.57
CA ASN A 77 8.24 -17.32 -9.98
C ASN A 77 9.33 -17.40 -8.90
N ALA A 78 10.39 -16.60 -9.04
CA ALA A 78 11.56 -16.70 -8.17
C ALA A 78 11.83 -15.43 -7.37
N SER A 79 11.17 -14.32 -7.68
CA SER A 79 11.43 -13.04 -7.00
C SER A 79 10.21 -12.14 -7.03
N GLY A 80 10.24 -11.12 -6.21
CA GLY A 80 9.19 -10.11 -6.17
C GLY A 80 9.73 -8.77 -5.71
N GLU A 81 9.02 -7.72 -6.12
CA GLU A 81 9.28 -6.35 -5.71
C GLU A 81 7.96 -5.72 -5.31
N ALA A 82 7.99 -4.90 -4.29
CA ALA A 82 6.81 -4.16 -3.85
C ALA A 82 7.21 -2.76 -3.45
N THR A 83 6.36 -1.79 -3.77
CA THR A 83 6.45 -0.44 -3.23
C THR A 83 5.08 -0.11 -2.67
N LEU A 84 5.02 0.14 -1.37
CA LEU A 84 3.77 0.36 -0.67
C LEU A 84 3.73 1.76 -0.07
N TYR A 85 2.58 2.39 -0.16
CA TYR A 85 2.30 3.70 0.43
C TYR A 85 1.35 3.48 1.59
N ILE A 86 1.84 3.72 2.80
CA ILE A 86 1.12 3.39 4.05
C ILE A 86 1.04 4.64 4.91
N LYS A 87 -0.17 5.00 5.32
CA LYS A 87 -0.35 6.07 6.28
C LYS A 87 -0.11 5.52 7.69
N VAL A 88 0.83 6.12 8.41
CA VAL A 88 1.19 5.70 9.76
C VAL A 88 0.53 6.64 10.76
N ILE A 89 -0.17 6.07 11.72
CA ILE A 89 -0.87 6.82 12.78
C ILE A 89 -0.13 6.58 14.09
N GLY A 90 0.54 7.61 14.58
CA GLY A 90 1.28 7.56 15.84
C GLY A 90 0.62 8.37 16.93
N GLU A 91 1.20 8.35 18.12
CA GLU A 91 0.69 9.09 19.28
C GLU A 91 0.64 10.60 19.05
N ARG A 92 1.62 11.13 18.30
CA ARG A 92 1.79 12.57 18.10
C ARG A 92 1.46 13.06 16.69
N GLY A 93 1.11 12.18 15.78
CA GLY A 93 0.77 12.61 14.44
C GLY A 93 0.58 11.47 13.46
N LYS A 94 0.17 11.84 12.26
CA LYS A 94 -0.05 10.93 11.14
C LYS A 94 0.86 11.35 9.99
N VAL A 95 1.57 10.41 9.41
CA VAL A 95 2.50 10.68 8.31
C VAL A 95 2.34 9.65 7.20
N PRO A 96 2.53 10.05 5.93
CA PRO A 96 2.58 9.10 4.82
C PRO A 96 3.97 8.48 4.74
N ALA A 97 4.03 7.16 4.69
CA ALA A 97 5.28 6.42 4.55
C ALA A 97 5.31 5.66 3.23
N THR A 98 6.50 5.54 2.67
CA THR A 98 6.75 4.73 1.47
C THR A 98 7.74 3.64 1.84
N VAL A 99 7.38 2.39 1.56
CA VAL A 99 8.23 1.23 1.86
C VAL A 99 8.42 0.42 0.60
N SER A 100 9.68 0.18 0.25
CA SER A 100 10.05 -0.68 -0.87
C SER A 100 10.61 -1.98 -0.31
N LEU A 101 10.17 -3.09 -0.88
CA LEU A 101 10.53 -4.42 -0.41
C LEU A 101 10.93 -5.29 -1.59
N MET A 102 11.76 -6.28 -1.29
CA MET A 102 12.13 -7.31 -2.25
C MET A 102 11.99 -8.69 -1.62
N TYR A 103 11.73 -9.65 -2.48
CA TYR A 103 11.59 -11.04 -2.10
C TYR A 103 12.32 -11.91 -3.13
N ARG A 104 12.97 -12.95 -2.65
CA ARG A 104 13.60 -13.98 -3.48
C ARG A 104 13.07 -15.35 -3.07
N SER A 105 13.05 -16.27 -4.00
CA SER A 105 12.55 -17.62 -3.79
C SER A 105 13.10 -18.26 -2.51
N GLY A 106 12.20 -18.77 -1.66
CA GLY A 106 12.54 -19.39 -0.40
C GLY A 106 12.88 -18.43 0.73
N ARG A 107 12.78 -17.12 0.51
CA ARG A 107 13.05 -16.11 1.55
C ARG A 107 11.83 -15.21 1.77
N ALA A 108 11.75 -14.64 2.95
CA ALA A 108 10.69 -13.70 3.28
C ALA A 108 10.89 -12.34 2.60
N TRP A 109 9.83 -11.56 2.52
CA TRP A 109 9.91 -10.16 2.09
C TRP A 109 10.86 -9.39 3.00
N ARG A 110 11.66 -8.52 2.39
CA ARG A 110 12.63 -7.70 3.09
C ARG A 110 12.51 -6.25 2.65
N VAL A 111 12.50 -5.33 3.60
CA VAL A 111 12.50 -3.90 3.34
C VAL A 111 13.86 -3.48 2.81
N THR A 112 13.89 -2.87 1.63
CA THR A 112 15.12 -2.38 0.99
C THR A 112 15.24 -0.87 1.08
N GLU A 113 14.11 -0.17 1.06
CA GLU A 113 14.06 1.29 1.22
C GLU A 113 12.81 1.64 1.99
N ALA A 114 12.90 2.67 2.82
CA ALA A 114 11.76 3.21 3.53
C ALA A 114 11.99 4.68 3.83
N SER A 115 10.94 5.47 3.69
CA SER A 115 10.95 6.88 3.99
C SER A 115 9.56 7.36 4.39
N TYR A 116 9.49 8.53 5.00
CA TYR A 116 8.21 9.17 5.27
C TYR A 116 8.32 10.67 5.09
N LYS A 117 7.18 11.32 4.92
CA LYS A 117 7.11 12.77 4.86
C LYS A 117 6.70 13.31 6.21
N ASN A 118 7.54 14.15 6.81
CA ASN A 118 7.24 14.74 8.11
C ASN A 118 6.26 15.92 7.98
N ALA A 119 5.89 16.51 9.11
CA ALA A 119 4.94 17.63 9.13
C ALA A 119 5.43 18.86 8.37
N ALA A 120 6.76 19.02 8.25
CA ALA A 120 7.38 20.10 7.48
C ALA A 120 7.43 19.82 5.97
N GLY A 121 6.95 18.65 5.52
CA GLY A 121 6.98 18.25 4.10
C GLY A 121 8.31 17.71 3.64
N GLN A 122 9.23 17.43 4.55
CA GLN A 122 10.55 16.87 4.22
C GLN A 122 10.49 15.35 4.20
N THR A 123 11.19 14.75 3.26
CA THR A 123 11.33 13.30 3.17
C THR A 123 12.46 12.85 4.11
N VAL A 124 12.14 11.96 5.03
CA VAL A 124 13.07 11.41 6.00
C VAL A 124 13.28 9.94 5.71
N ASP A 125 14.54 9.53 5.58
CA ASP A 125 14.90 8.12 5.37
C ASP A 125 14.76 7.36 6.68
N LEU A 126 14.11 6.20 6.63
CA LEU A 126 13.90 5.34 7.79
C LEU A 126 14.94 4.22 7.92
N ILE A 127 15.70 3.97 6.86
CA ILE A 127 16.84 3.06 6.91
C ILE A 127 18.08 3.91 7.12
N ASN A 128 18.60 3.90 8.34
CA ASN A 128 19.75 4.73 8.68
C ASN A 128 21.06 3.98 8.43
N ASP A 129 22.17 4.72 8.51
CA ASP A 129 23.52 4.16 8.31
C ASP A 129 23.85 3.05 9.30
N TYR A 130 23.29 3.12 10.49
CA TYR A 130 23.50 2.11 11.51
C TYR A 130 22.91 0.76 11.09
N GLU A 131 21.71 0.75 10.56
CA GLU A 131 21.07 -0.47 10.07
C GLU A 131 21.80 -1.04 8.86
N GLN A 132 22.32 -0.18 8.00
CA GLN A 132 23.13 -0.59 6.86
C GLN A 132 24.45 -1.23 7.30
N LEU A 133 25.09 -0.66 8.31
CA LEU A 133 26.32 -1.21 8.87
C LEU A 133 26.09 -2.58 9.51
N ASP A 134 25.00 -2.75 10.23
CA ASP A 134 24.63 -4.04 10.81
C ASP A 134 24.40 -5.10 9.73
N SER A 135 23.72 -4.75 8.66
CA SER A 135 23.50 -5.64 7.52
C SER A 135 24.80 -6.04 6.84
N THR A 136 25.76 -5.12 6.77
CA THR A 136 27.06 -5.36 6.14
C THR A 136 27.95 -6.21 7.03
N SER A 137 27.91 -6.01 8.34
CA SER A 137 28.77 -6.74 9.28
C SER A 137 28.38 -8.21 9.44
N ASN A 138 27.18 -8.58 9.05
CA ASN A 138 26.68 -9.96 9.10
C ASN A 138 26.90 -10.77 7.81
N GLN A 139 27.63 -10.21 6.87
CA GLN A 139 27.96 -10.91 5.62
C GLN A 139 29.28 -11.69 5.74
#